data_63e0d910490dbe54ec0e97751df428b0
#
_entry.id   63e0d910490dbe54ec0e97751df428b0
#
_cell.length_a   1.000
_cell.length_b   1.000
_cell.length_c   1.000
_cell.angle_alpha   90.00
_cell.angle_beta   90.00
_cell.angle_gamma   90.00
#
_symmetry.space_group_name_H-M   'P 1'
#
loop_
_entity.id
_entity.type
_entity.pdbx_description
1 polymer ?
#
loop_
_entity_poly.entity_id
_entity_poly.type
_entity_poly.pdbx_seq_one_letter_code
_entity_poly.pdbx_strand_id
1 'polypeptide(L)'
;MCTAVSYHTKDHYFGRNLDFECSYGESVTITPRRFLFSLPEGAEFRTKYAMIGMAHVAEGTPLYYDVVNEKGLAMAGLLFAGNAVYQKRQEGKDNIPSWALLPWILGQCETVAEARVLLERIAVTDEPFSEALQPSPMHWMLADAAQCLVIEQMADGLHLYDNPIGVLANNPPFPFHRENIRQYLNVTAEPAQDRFSGQELLSPFSRGMGGFGLPGDLSSASRFVRAAFVKLNSRSAEGEKECQPVFPYSRRSGAAERMLLSGRGKI
;
A
#
# COMPACT_ATOMS: atom_id res chain seq x y z
N MET A 1 5.61 -4.26 -11.05
CA MET A 1 4.19 -3.81 -10.80
C MET A 1 3.82 -4.08 -9.36
N CYS A 2 3.17 -3.15 -8.68
CA CYS A 2 2.85 -3.30 -7.25
C CYS A 2 1.37 -3.07 -6.98
N THR A 3 0.85 -3.73 -5.93
CA THR A 3 -0.49 -3.47 -5.40
C THR A 3 -0.44 -3.68 -3.90
N ALA A 4 -0.90 -2.72 -3.13
CA ALA A 4 -0.98 -2.80 -1.67
C ALA A 4 -2.43 -2.82 -1.21
N VAL A 5 -2.69 -3.53 -0.12
CA VAL A 5 -4.03 -3.68 0.46
C VAL A 5 -3.93 -3.59 1.97
N SER A 6 -4.79 -2.76 2.56
CA SER A 6 -5.11 -2.73 3.98
C SER A 6 -6.48 -3.37 4.16
N TYR A 7 -6.58 -4.47 4.91
CA TYR A 7 -7.79 -5.26 5.08
C TYR A 7 -8.13 -5.41 6.57
N HIS A 8 -9.39 -5.19 6.90
CA HIS A 8 -9.90 -5.27 8.26
C HIS A 8 -10.92 -6.39 8.38
N THR A 9 -10.71 -7.21 9.41
CA THR A 9 -11.70 -8.15 9.93
C THR A 9 -11.84 -7.88 11.43
N LYS A 10 -11.69 -8.88 12.27
CA LYS A 10 -11.43 -8.70 13.70
C LYS A 10 -10.04 -8.08 13.95
N ASP A 11 -9.07 -8.46 13.12
CA ASP A 11 -7.70 -7.96 13.12
C ASP A 11 -7.44 -7.08 11.89
N HIS A 12 -6.35 -6.32 11.90
CA HIS A 12 -5.86 -5.55 10.77
C HIS A 12 -4.75 -6.31 10.04
N TYR A 13 -4.88 -6.36 8.73
CA TYR A 13 -3.91 -6.97 7.82
C TYR A 13 -3.44 -5.93 6.82
N PHE A 14 -2.13 -5.86 6.64
CA PHE A 14 -1.51 -5.04 5.62
C PHE A 14 -0.58 -5.89 4.77
N GLY A 15 -0.68 -5.78 3.45
CA GLY A 15 0.16 -6.56 2.55
C GLY A 15 0.30 -5.90 1.19
N ARG A 16 1.34 -6.32 0.47
CA ARG A 16 1.58 -5.88 -0.90
C ARG A 16 2.25 -6.99 -1.70
N ASN A 17 2.15 -6.96 -3.02
CA ASN A 17 3.05 -7.67 -3.89
C ASN A 17 4.20 -6.73 -4.31
N LEU A 18 5.42 -7.22 -4.17
CA LEU A 18 6.64 -6.59 -4.68
C LEU A 18 7.03 -7.31 -5.97
N ASP A 19 6.78 -6.66 -7.09
CA ASP A 19 6.89 -7.29 -8.41
C ASP A 19 7.97 -6.55 -9.23
N PHE A 20 9.18 -7.10 -9.18
CA PHE A 20 10.36 -6.64 -9.90
C PHE A 20 10.78 -7.64 -10.96
N GLU A 21 11.53 -7.19 -11.97
CA GLU A 21 12.10 -8.03 -13.01
C GLU A 21 13.27 -8.88 -12.49
N CYS A 22 13.92 -8.47 -11.41
CA CYS A 22 15.04 -9.18 -10.77
C CYS A 22 15.06 -8.90 -9.26
N SER A 23 15.77 -9.75 -8.50
CA SER A 23 16.04 -9.49 -7.09
C SER A 23 17.12 -8.42 -6.93
N TYR A 24 16.91 -7.50 -6.00
CA TYR A 24 17.88 -6.50 -5.57
C TYR A 24 18.54 -6.89 -4.24
N GLY A 25 18.46 -8.17 -3.86
CA GLY A 25 18.99 -8.66 -2.59
C GLY A 25 18.10 -8.27 -1.40
N GLU A 26 16.81 -8.14 -1.64
CA GLU A 26 15.81 -7.83 -0.61
C GLU A 26 15.73 -8.97 0.42
N SER A 27 15.60 -8.59 1.68
CA SER A 27 15.50 -9.51 2.81
C SER A 27 14.55 -8.99 3.88
N VAL A 28 13.98 -9.91 4.65
CA VAL A 28 13.23 -9.54 5.85
C VAL A 28 14.20 -8.99 6.89
N THR A 29 13.99 -7.72 7.24
CA THR A 29 14.89 -6.97 8.11
C THR A 29 14.14 -6.45 9.33
N ILE A 30 14.76 -6.63 10.51
CA ILE A 30 14.26 -6.10 11.78
C ILE A 30 15.13 -4.89 12.18
N THR A 31 14.48 -3.75 12.42
CA THR A 31 15.12 -2.58 13.02
C THR A 31 14.68 -2.47 14.48
N PRO A 32 15.60 -2.55 15.45
CA PRO A 32 15.25 -2.44 16.87
C PRO A 32 14.88 -1.02 17.26
N ARG A 33 14.31 -0.84 18.44
CA ARG A 33 14.17 0.48 19.07
C ARG A 33 15.54 1.12 19.25
N ARG A 34 15.61 2.45 19.16
CA ARG A 34 16.82 3.29 19.29
C ARG A 34 17.86 3.06 18.17
N PHE A 35 17.50 2.37 17.10
CA PHE A 35 18.37 2.29 15.94
C PHE A 35 18.60 3.69 15.37
N LEU A 36 19.86 4.00 15.05
CA LEU A 36 20.25 5.29 14.51
C LEU A 36 20.19 5.26 12.98
N PHE A 37 19.38 6.10 12.40
CA PHE A 37 19.42 6.43 10.98
C PHE A 37 20.19 7.73 10.78
N SER A 38 21.22 7.70 9.96
CA SER A 38 21.93 8.89 9.51
C SER A 38 21.28 9.41 8.22
N LEU A 39 21.03 10.70 8.19
CA LEU A 39 20.47 11.42 7.05
C LEU A 39 21.55 12.36 6.45
N PRO A 40 21.33 12.90 5.24
CA PRO A 40 22.23 13.87 4.65
C PRO A 40 22.50 15.08 5.56
N GLU A 41 23.65 15.73 5.34
CA GLU A 41 24.11 16.91 6.10
C GLU A 41 24.24 16.68 7.61
N GLY A 42 24.49 15.44 8.04
CA GLY A 42 24.71 15.10 9.45
C GLY A 42 23.43 15.09 10.29
N ALA A 43 22.28 15.20 9.68
CA ALA A 43 21.01 14.96 10.38
C ALA A 43 20.89 13.49 10.76
N GLU A 44 20.22 13.21 11.86
CA GLU A 44 20.01 11.83 12.33
C GLU A 44 18.69 11.70 13.11
N PHE A 45 18.14 10.50 13.16
CA PHE A 45 17.04 10.18 14.06
C PHE A 45 17.17 8.78 14.64
N ARG A 46 16.58 8.57 15.81
CA ARG A 46 16.50 7.26 16.45
C ARG A 46 15.09 6.75 16.48
N THR A 47 14.92 5.47 16.17
CA THR A 47 13.62 4.81 16.22
C THR A 47 13.10 4.72 17.65
N LYS A 48 11.88 5.18 17.88
CA LYS A 48 11.14 4.97 19.13
C LYS A 48 10.54 3.55 19.15
N TYR A 49 10.10 3.07 18.00
CA TYR A 49 9.47 1.76 17.82
C TYR A 49 10.35 0.82 17.01
N ALA A 50 10.35 -0.45 17.40
CA ALA A 50 10.91 -1.52 16.58
C ALA A 50 10.02 -1.74 15.36
N MET A 51 10.62 -2.17 14.25
CA MET A 51 9.91 -2.42 13.01
C MET A 51 10.49 -3.64 12.27
N ILE A 52 9.65 -4.26 11.45
CA ILE A 52 10.01 -5.39 10.60
C ILE A 52 9.41 -5.19 9.21
N GLY A 53 10.17 -5.50 8.18
CA GLY A 53 9.70 -5.35 6.79
C GLY A 53 10.68 -5.91 5.79
N MET A 54 10.34 -5.75 4.52
CA MET A 54 11.19 -6.12 3.40
C MET A 54 12.10 -4.93 3.07
N ALA A 55 13.41 -5.13 3.09
CA ALA A 55 14.38 -4.08 2.82
C ALA A 55 15.57 -4.59 1.98
N HIS A 56 16.17 -3.67 1.23
CA HIS A 56 17.56 -3.80 0.80
C HIS A 56 18.45 -3.18 1.88
N VAL A 57 19.42 -3.94 2.39
CA VAL A 57 20.35 -3.41 3.41
C VAL A 57 21.63 -2.94 2.73
N ALA A 58 21.85 -1.63 2.76
CA ALA A 58 23.05 -0.98 2.23
C ALA A 58 23.81 -0.28 3.35
N GLU A 59 25.11 -0.56 3.49
CA GLU A 59 25.98 0.05 4.51
C GLU A 59 25.40 -0.05 5.94
N GLY A 60 24.73 -1.17 6.25
CA GLY A 60 24.08 -1.39 7.54
C GLY A 60 22.78 -0.64 7.75
N THR A 61 22.31 0.13 6.75
CA THR A 61 21.04 0.86 6.77
C THR A 61 19.98 0.11 5.99
N PRO A 62 18.81 -0.20 6.58
CA PRO A 62 17.72 -0.83 5.87
C PRO A 62 16.96 0.20 5.01
N LEU A 63 16.94 -0.01 3.70
CA LEU A 63 16.14 0.73 2.74
C LEU A 63 14.85 -0.06 2.50
N TYR A 64 13.79 0.31 3.20
CA TYR A 64 12.55 -0.45 3.23
C TYR A 64 11.69 -0.26 1.97
N TYR A 65 11.16 -1.36 1.45
CA TYR A 65 10.09 -1.38 0.45
C TYR A 65 8.71 -1.34 1.10
N ASP A 66 8.58 -2.08 2.19
CA ASP A 66 7.41 -2.10 3.08
C ASP A 66 7.87 -2.45 4.50
N VAL A 67 7.12 -2.00 5.48
CA VAL A 67 7.49 -2.17 6.88
C VAL A 67 6.26 -1.99 7.79
N VAL A 68 6.24 -2.71 8.90
CA VAL A 68 5.28 -2.54 9.99
C VAL A 68 6.04 -2.33 11.29
N ASN A 69 5.56 -1.43 12.13
CA ASN A 69 6.13 -1.26 13.46
C ASN A 69 5.38 -2.08 14.52
N GLU A 70 5.95 -2.19 15.69
CA GLU A 70 5.40 -2.95 16.83
C GLU A 70 4.05 -2.43 17.36
N LYS A 71 3.57 -1.27 16.89
CA LYS A 71 2.27 -0.68 17.20
C LYS A 71 1.19 -1.04 16.17
N GLY A 72 1.59 -1.71 15.09
CA GLY A 72 0.69 -2.11 14.01
C GLY A 72 0.50 -1.04 12.93
N LEU A 73 1.22 0.07 12.98
CA LEU A 73 1.30 1.02 11.88
C LEU A 73 2.14 0.41 10.76
N ALA A 74 1.60 0.35 9.55
CA ALA A 74 2.23 -0.26 8.39
C ALA A 74 2.32 0.71 7.21
N MET A 75 3.41 0.62 6.44
CA MET A 75 3.62 1.46 5.26
C MET A 75 4.32 0.69 4.14
N ALA A 76 3.94 0.97 2.90
CA ALA A 76 4.58 0.43 1.71
C ALA A 76 4.80 1.52 0.66
N GLY A 77 5.94 1.46 -0.01
CA GLY A 77 6.24 2.28 -1.18
C GLY A 77 5.96 1.52 -2.47
N LEU A 78 5.30 2.15 -3.43
CA LEU A 78 4.98 1.61 -4.74
C LEU A 78 5.53 2.52 -5.82
N LEU A 79 5.98 1.94 -6.95
CA LEU A 79 6.53 2.72 -8.06
C LEU A 79 5.48 3.70 -8.63
N PHE A 80 5.90 4.97 -8.77
CA PHE A 80 5.06 6.08 -9.21
C PHE A 80 5.78 6.94 -10.28
N ALA A 81 6.43 6.25 -11.21
CA ALA A 81 7.26 6.86 -12.24
C ALA A 81 6.47 7.87 -13.09
N GLY A 82 7.09 9.01 -13.39
CA GLY A 82 6.49 10.09 -14.19
C GLY A 82 5.55 11.02 -13.41
N ASN A 83 5.17 10.67 -12.17
CA ASN A 83 4.36 11.54 -11.31
C ASN A 83 5.09 11.98 -10.04
N ALA A 84 5.93 11.11 -9.46
CA ALA A 84 6.74 11.47 -8.29
C ALA A 84 7.76 12.56 -8.67
N VAL A 85 7.73 13.67 -7.94
CA VAL A 85 8.70 14.79 -8.05
C VAL A 85 9.11 15.19 -6.66
N TYR A 86 10.30 14.76 -6.25
CA TYR A 86 10.86 15.12 -4.95
C TYR A 86 11.45 16.53 -4.99
N GLN A 87 11.52 17.14 -3.83
CA GLN A 87 11.91 18.53 -3.70
C GLN A 87 13.39 18.65 -3.32
N LYS A 88 13.98 19.79 -3.58
CA LYS A 88 15.23 20.19 -2.92
C LYS A 88 14.94 20.52 -1.46
N ARG A 89 15.98 20.50 -0.64
CA ARG A 89 15.88 20.89 0.78
C ARG A 89 15.18 22.24 0.92
N GLN A 90 14.33 22.32 1.93
CA GLN A 90 13.57 23.53 2.27
C GLN A 90 13.93 24.00 3.66
N GLU A 91 14.20 25.30 3.82
CA GLU A 91 14.42 25.92 5.11
C GLU A 91 13.15 25.84 5.98
N GLY A 92 13.30 25.52 7.26
CA GLY A 92 12.19 25.41 8.20
C GLY A 92 11.33 24.15 8.07
N LYS A 93 11.73 23.20 7.21
CA LYS A 93 11.09 21.89 7.08
C LYS A 93 11.99 20.75 7.60
N ASP A 94 11.37 19.67 8.04
CA ASP A 94 12.06 18.40 8.23
C ASP A 94 12.32 17.81 6.83
N ASN A 95 13.58 17.87 6.39
CA ASN A 95 13.99 17.41 5.06
C ASN A 95 14.30 15.92 5.11
N ILE A 96 13.40 15.11 4.58
CA ILE A 96 13.45 13.65 4.64
C ILE A 96 13.65 13.08 3.24
N PRO A 97 14.80 12.44 2.95
CA PRO A 97 15.00 11.76 1.69
C PRO A 97 13.92 10.68 1.48
N SER A 98 13.49 10.51 0.23
CA SER A 98 12.41 9.57 -0.11
C SER A 98 12.68 8.14 0.39
N TRP A 99 13.93 7.69 0.39
CA TRP A 99 14.35 6.39 0.89
C TRP A 99 14.24 6.23 2.42
N ALA A 100 14.27 7.33 3.16
CA ALA A 100 14.17 7.34 4.63
C ALA A 100 12.72 7.55 5.12
N LEU A 101 11.77 7.84 4.24
CA LEU A 101 10.41 8.22 4.64
C LEU A 101 9.70 7.12 5.45
N LEU A 102 9.81 5.86 5.03
CA LEU A 102 9.18 4.74 5.73
C LEU A 102 9.71 4.60 7.17
N PRO A 103 11.03 4.39 7.37
CA PRO A 103 11.56 4.22 8.72
C PRO A 103 11.42 5.50 9.56
N TRP A 104 11.41 6.69 8.95
CA TRP A 104 11.24 7.93 9.67
C TRP A 104 9.82 8.08 10.25
N ILE A 105 8.78 7.76 9.48
CA ILE A 105 7.40 7.77 9.97
C ILE A 105 7.19 6.65 11.00
N LEU A 106 7.48 5.41 10.64
CA LEU A 106 7.18 4.26 11.47
C LEU A 106 8.05 4.16 12.73
N GLY A 107 9.24 4.76 12.67
CA GLY A 107 10.11 4.87 13.82
C GLY A 107 9.61 5.82 14.91
N GLN A 108 8.66 6.71 14.59
CA GLN A 108 8.22 7.79 15.50
C GLN A 108 6.73 7.74 15.83
N CYS A 109 5.87 7.23 14.91
CA CYS A 109 4.42 7.29 15.04
C CYS A 109 3.82 5.93 15.43
N GLU A 110 2.75 5.96 16.23
CA GLU A 110 1.92 4.80 16.53
C GLU A 110 0.73 4.66 15.58
N THR A 111 0.23 5.79 15.06
CA THR A 111 -1.02 5.87 14.30
C THR A 111 -0.88 6.69 13.02
N VAL A 112 -1.81 6.48 12.09
CA VAL A 112 -1.94 7.33 10.89
C VAL A 112 -2.22 8.78 11.26
N ALA A 113 -2.98 9.03 12.34
CA ALA A 113 -3.27 10.38 12.80
C ALA A 113 -2.01 11.14 13.25
N GLU A 114 -1.11 10.48 14.01
CA GLU A 114 0.19 11.05 14.40
C GLU A 114 1.07 11.31 13.19
N ALA A 115 1.13 10.34 12.26
CA ALA A 115 1.91 10.48 11.04
C ALA A 115 1.43 11.65 10.16
N ARG A 116 0.12 11.93 10.14
CA ARG A 116 -0.46 13.06 9.39
C ARG A 116 0.07 14.40 9.91
N VAL A 117 0.12 14.59 11.23
CA VAL A 117 0.68 15.79 11.84
C VAL A 117 2.17 15.95 11.50
N LEU A 118 2.89 14.83 11.50
CA LEU A 118 4.31 14.81 11.16
C LEU A 118 4.55 15.19 9.68
N LEU A 119 3.70 14.68 8.78
CA LEU A 119 3.78 14.92 7.33
C LEU A 119 3.50 16.39 6.94
N GLU A 120 2.82 17.17 7.75
CA GLU A 120 2.59 18.61 7.49
C GLU A 120 3.88 19.44 7.51
N ARG A 121 4.90 18.96 8.23
CA ARG A 121 6.17 19.68 8.46
C ARG A 121 7.30 19.26 7.55
N ILE A 122 7.14 18.18 6.77
CA ILE A 122 8.24 17.64 5.99
C ILE A 122 8.38 18.27 4.61
N ALA A 123 9.56 18.11 4.05
CA ALA A 123 9.82 18.11 2.61
C ALA A 123 10.41 16.74 2.25
N VAL A 124 9.77 16.03 1.32
CA VAL A 124 10.35 14.78 0.79
C VAL A 124 11.38 15.15 -0.25
N THR A 125 12.66 14.85 0.04
CA THR A 125 13.77 15.34 -0.77
C THR A 125 14.29 14.32 -1.77
N ASP A 126 14.95 14.81 -2.81
CA ASP A 126 15.58 14.05 -3.88
C ASP A 126 17.03 13.64 -3.58
N GLU A 127 17.42 13.69 -2.31
CA GLU A 127 18.77 13.34 -1.87
C GLU A 127 18.96 11.82 -1.97
N PRO A 128 20.00 11.36 -2.69
CA PRO A 128 20.29 9.93 -2.84
C PRO A 128 20.82 9.35 -1.53
N PHE A 129 20.66 8.02 -1.37
CA PHE A 129 21.35 7.30 -0.30
C PHE A 129 22.85 7.24 -0.56
N SER A 130 23.22 6.96 -1.82
CA SER A 130 24.61 6.97 -2.31
C SER A 130 24.63 7.30 -3.79
N GLU A 131 25.81 7.42 -4.39
CA GLU A 131 25.96 7.63 -5.82
C GLU A 131 25.30 6.49 -6.65
N ALA A 132 25.38 5.27 -6.16
CA ALA A 132 24.79 4.09 -6.80
C ALA A 132 23.29 3.89 -6.52
N LEU A 133 22.79 4.45 -5.41
CA LEU A 133 21.40 4.28 -4.94
C LEU A 133 20.65 5.61 -4.98
N GLN A 134 20.18 5.95 -6.18
CA GLN A 134 19.42 7.16 -6.45
C GLN A 134 17.96 7.04 -5.96
N PRO A 135 17.26 8.15 -5.70
CA PRO A 135 15.87 8.14 -5.29
C PRO A 135 14.95 7.45 -6.29
N SER A 136 14.28 6.40 -5.88
CA SER A 136 13.23 5.75 -6.70
C SER A 136 11.96 6.59 -6.65
N PRO A 137 11.29 6.82 -7.81
CA PRO A 137 10.03 7.55 -7.85
C PRO A 137 8.91 6.71 -7.24
N MET A 138 8.47 7.07 -6.04
CA MET A 138 7.51 6.30 -5.24
C MET A 138 6.32 7.16 -4.83
N HIS A 139 5.21 6.48 -4.54
CA HIS A 139 4.14 6.95 -3.67
C HIS A 139 3.90 5.89 -2.59
N TRP A 140 3.16 6.25 -1.55
CA TRP A 140 3.10 5.38 -0.37
C TRP A 140 1.68 5.18 0.12
N MET A 141 1.44 3.99 0.68
CA MET A 141 0.26 3.69 1.46
C MET A 141 0.66 3.45 2.91
N LEU A 142 0.03 4.19 3.81
CA LEU A 142 0.20 4.12 5.26
C LEU A 142 -1.13 3.70 5.88
N ALA A 143 -1.13 2.71 6.77
CA ALA A 143 -2.35 2.23 7.40
C ALA A 143 -2.13 1.73 8.82
N ASP A 144 -3.13 1.93 9.65
CA ASP A 144 -3.32 1.29 10.95
C ASP A 144 -4.70 0.60 11.02
N ALA A 145 -5.09 0.15 12.20
CA ALA A 145 -6.37 -0.51 12.40
C ALA A 145 -7.60 0.41 12.21
N ALA A 146 -7.43 1.73 12.13
CA ALA A 146 -8.52 2.69 12.04
C ALA A 146 -8.57 3.43 10.70
N GLN A 147 -7.41 3.69 10.09
CA GLN A 147 -7.28 4.60 8.96
C GLN A 147 -6.31 4.06 7.90
N CYS A 148 -6.52 4.51 6.67
CA CYS A 148 -5.58 4.30 5.57
C CYS A 148 -5.39 5.61 4.82
N LEU A 149 -4.13 5.94 4.53
CA LEU A 149 -3.68 7.18 3.90
C LEU A 149 -2.84 6.85 2.67
N VAL A 150 -3.03 7.59 1.59
CA VAL A 150 -2.10 7.62 0.46
C VAL A 150 -1.30 8.92 0.51
N ILE A 151 -0.01 8.80 0.28
CA ILE A 151 0.96 9.90 0.30
C ILE A 151 1.59 9.98 -1.09
N GLU A 152 1.42 11.10 -1.77
CA GLU A 152 1.95 11.36 -3.11
C GLU A 152 2.71 12.69 -3.13
N GLN A 153 4.02 12.64 -3.36
CA GLN A 153 4.83 13.82 -3.59
C GLN A 153 4.93 14.05 -5.10
N MET A 154 4.30 15.12 -5.57
CA MET A 154 4.23 15.48 -6.99
C MET A 154 4.81 16.88 -7.22
N ALA A 155 4.81 17.35 -8.47
CA ALA A 155 5.37 18.64 -8.86
C ALA A 155 4.72 19.83 -8.15
N ASP A 156 3.45 19.72 -7.81
CA ASP A 156 2.65 20.74 -7.10
C ASP A 156 2.66 20.61 -5.59
N GLY A 157 3.38 19.60 -5.05
CA GLY A 157 3.57 19.43 -3.61
C GLY A 157 3.28 18.05 -3.06
N LEU A 158 3.21 17.95 -1.73
CA LEU A 158 2.86 16.74 -0.99
C LEU A 158 1.35 16.64 -0.82
N HIS A 159 0.77 15.57 -1.34
CA HIS A 159 -0.66 15.28 -1.24
C HIS A 159 -0.93 14.12 -0.30
N LEU A 160 -1.92 14.30 0.56
CA LEU A 160 -2.39 13.31 1.53
C LEU A 160 -3.85 13.00 1.24
N TYR A 161 -4.15 11.76 0.87
CA TYR A 161 -5.50 11.33 0.54
C TYR A 161 -6.01 10.27 1.50
N ASP A 162 -7.18 10.50 2.10
CA ASP A 162 -7.88 9.43 2.81
C ASP A 162 -8.25 8.30 1.84
N ASN A 163 -7.92 7.08 2.24
CA ASN A 163 -8.13 5.89 1.41
C ASN A 163 -9.09 4.90 2.09
N PRO A 164 -10.40 5.17 2.09
CA PRO A 164 -11.37 4.25 2.70
C PRO A 164 -11.47 2.92 1.96
N ILE A 165 -11.02 2.87 0.70
CA ILE A 165 -10.97 1.64 -0.10
C ILE A 165 -9.86 0.73 0.43
N GLY A 166 -8.74 1.30 0.92
CA GLY A 166 -7.59 0.58 1.45
C GLY A 166 -6.86 -0.24 0.39
N VAL A 167 -6.78 0.27 -0.83
CA VAL A 167 -6.02 -0.29 -1.94
C VAL A 167 -5.17 0.80 -2.58
N LEU A 168 -3.95 0.48 -2.94
CA LEU A 168 -3.10 1.32 -3.78
C LEU A 168 -2.44 0.45 -4.85
N ALA A 169 -2.38 0.96 -6.08
CA ALA A 169 -1.62 0.35 -7.18
C ALA A 169 -0.47 1.29 -7.58
N ASN A 170 -0.16 1.42 -8.87
CA ASN A 170 0.83 2.36 -9.37
C ASN A 170 0.11 3.58 -9.99
N ASN A 171 0.72 4.20 -11.01
CA ASN A 171 0.12 5.30 -11.80
C ASN A 171 -1.27 4.96 -12.37
N PRO A 172 -2.13 5.94 -12.60
CA PRO A 172 -2.00 7.39 -12.33
C PRO A 172 -2.15 7.75 -10.83
N PRO A 173 -2.16 9.05 -10.46
CA PRO A 173 -2.38 9.49 -9.08
C PRO A 173 -3.68 8.94 -8.46
N PHE A 174 -3.70 8.79 -7.15
CA PHE A 174 -4.79 8.16 -6.41
C PHE A 174 -6.19 8.72 -6.69
N PRO A 175 -6.40 10.04 -6.89
CA PRO A 175 -7.71 10.56 -7.27
C PRO A 175 -8.29 9.94 -8.54
N PHE A 176 -7.45 9.63 -9.53
CA PHE A 176 -7.89 8.93 -10.73
C PHE A 176 -8.47 7.55 -10.40
N HIS A 177 -7.80 6.78 -9.56
CA HIS A 177 -8.28 5.44 -9.20
C HIS A 177 -9.64 5.49 -8.50
N ARG A 178 -9.88 6.50 -7.66
CA ARG A 178 -11.17 6.74 -7.01
C ARG A 178 -12.27 7.06 -8.01
N GLU A 179 -11.99 7.90 -9.00
CA GLU A 179 -12.96 8.22 -10.07
C GLU A 179 -13.19 7.02 -10.98
N ASN A 180 -12.14 6.30 -11.35
CA ASN A 180 -12.20 5.15 -12.24
C ASN A 180 -13.14 4.04 -11.73
N ILE A 181 -13.21 3.81 -10.42
CA ILE A 181 -14.12 2.81 -9.82
C ILE A 181 -15.59 3.08 -10.19
N ARG A 182 -15.98 4.32 -10.41
CA ARG A 182 -17.37 4.67 -10.77
C ARG A 182 -17.84 4.03 -12.07
N GLN A 183 -16.92 3.67 -12.96
CA GLN A 183 -17.24 2.95 -14.19
C GLN A 183 -17.72 1.51 -13.94
N TYR A 184 -17.50 0.99 -12.72
CA TYR A 184 -17.77 -0.39 -12.33
C TYR A 184 -18.94 -0.54 -11.34
N LEU A 185 -19.81 0.47 -11.23
CA LEU A 185 -20.95 0.47 -10.30
C LEU A 185 -21.94 -0.68 -10.54
N ASN A 186 -21.98 -1.23 -11.76
CA ASN A 186 -22.84 -2.36 -12.09
C ASN A 186 -22.22 -3.73 -11.74
N VAL A 187 -20.94 -3.75 -11.38
CA VAL A 187 -20.23 -4.97 -10.99
C VAL A 187 -20.62 -5.35 -9.57
N THR A 188 -21.04 -6.59 -9.37
CA THR A 188 -21.49 -7.08 -8.06
C THR A 188 -21.02 -8.50 -7.81
N ALA A 189 -20.84 -8.87 -6.54
CA ALA A 189 -20.61 -10.24 -6.10
C ALA A 189 -21.90 -11.07 -6.03
N GLU A 190 -23.06 -10.41 -6.07
CA GLU A 190 -24.37 -11.05 -6.04
C GLU A 190 -24.71 -11.66 -7.42
N PRO A 191 -25.66 -12.61 -7.47
CA PRO A 191 -26.15 -13.14 -8.74
C PRO A 191 -26.66 -12.03 -9.66
N ALA A 192 -26.37 -12.15 -10.96
CA ALA A 192 -26.88 -11.23 -11.95
C ALA A 192 -28.42 -11.24 -11.96
N GLN A 193 -29.01 -10.07 -12.06
CA GLN A 193 -30.45 -9.88 -12.20
C GLN A 193 -30.78 -9.54 -13.65
N ASP A 194 -31.93 -10.04 -14.13
CA ASP A 194 -32.42 -9.63 -15.42
C ASP A 194 -32.85 -8.16 -15.41
N ARG A 195 -32.08 -7.33 -16.07
CA ARG A 195 -32.33 -5.89 -16.29
C ARG A 195 -32.30 -5.55 -17.77
N PHE A 196 -32.31 -6.58 -18.64
CA PHE A 196 -32.09 -6.36 -20.07
C PHE A 196 -33.32 -5.70 -20.74
N SER A 197 -34.51 -6.26 -20.60
CA SER A 197 -35.73 -5.66 -21.21
C SER A 197 -37.02 -5.86 -20.43
N GLY A 198 -37.12 -6.89 -19.62
CA GLY A 198 -38.35 -7.30 -18.95
C GLY A 198 -39.40 -7.91 -19.87
N GLN A 199 -39.12 -8.06 -21.17
CA GLN A 199 -40.04 -8.72 -22.13
C GLN A 199 -39.84 -10.22 -22.19
N GLU A 200 -38.66 -10.71 -21.85
CA GLU A 200 -38.32 -12.12 -21.75
C GLU A 200 -37.63 -12.36 -20.40
N LEU A 201 -38.04 -13.41 -19.70
CA LEU A 201 -37.39 -13.78 -18.41
C LEU A 201 -36.06 -14.47 -18.68
N LEU A 202 -35.00 -13.75 -18.51
CA LEU A 202 -33.63 -14.22 -18.68
C LEU A 202 -33.05 -14.65 -17.33
N SER A 203 -32.62 -15.90 -17.23
CA SER A 203 -31.96 -16.42 -16.04
C SER A 203 -30.46 -16.48 -16.21
N PRO A 204 -29.65 -16.20 -15.16
CA PRO A 204 -28.20 -16.38 -15.20
C PRO A 204 -27.85 -17.84 -15.56
N PHE A 205 -26.99 -18.05 -16.55
CA PHE A 205 -26.56 -19.40 -16.96
C PHE A 205 -25.38 -19.91 -16.10
N SER A 206 -24.77 -19.05 -15.28
CA SER A 206 -23.69 -19.44 -14.35
C SER A 206 -23.60 -18.52 -13.14
N ARG A 207 -22.96 -19.03 -12.09
CA ARG A 207 -22.58 -18.18 -10.94
C ARG A 207 -21.50 -17.18 -11.37
N GLY A 208 -21.48 -16.01 -10.72
CA GLY A 208 -20.44 -15.01 -10.94
C GLY A 208 -20.69 -14.06 -12.10
N MET A 209 -21.81 -14.16 -12.78
CA MET A 209 -22.16 -13.25 -13.87
C MET A 209 -22.30 -11.78 -13.41
N GLY A 210 -22.55 -11.51 -12.11
CA GLY A 210 -22.49 -10.16 -11.56
C GLY A 210 -21.11 -9.50 -11.69
N GLY A 211 -20.06 -10.29 -11.87
CA GLY A 211 -18.68 -9.81 -12.12
C GLY A 211 -18.41 -9.39 -13.57
N PHE A 212 -19.39 -9.43 -14.47
CA PHE A 212 -19.21 -8.96 -15.84
C PHE A 212 -18.77 -7.48 -15.86
N GLY A 213 -17.71 -7.21 -16.61
CA GLY A 213 -17.09 -5.88 -16.70
C GLY A 213 -15.90 -5.68 -15.76
N LEU A 214 -15.58 -6.61 -14.85
CA LEU A 214 -14.31 -6.54 -14.13
C LEU A 214 -13.16 -6.60 -15.13
N PRO A 215 -12.19 -5.64 -15.06
CA PRO A 215 -11.11 -5.58 -16.01
C PRO A 215 -10.12 -6.74 -15.78
N GLY A 216 -9.66 -7.38 -16.85
CA GLY A 216 -8.79 -8.56 -16.79
C GLY A 216 -7.31 -8.30 -17.01
N ASP A 217 -6.94 -7.12 -17.53
CA ASP A 217 -5.56 -6.77 -17.84
C ASP A 217 -4.73 -6.45 -16.59
N LEU A 218 -3.41 -6.30 -16.76
CA LEU A 218 -2.45 -6.09 -15.67
C LEU A 218 -2.11 -4.61 -15.42
N SER A 219 -2.78 -3.66 -16.09
CA SER A 219 -2.59 -2.24 -15.84
C SER A 219 -2.86 -1.89 -14.36
N SER A 220 -2.28 -0.80 -13.92
CA SER A 220 -2.45 -0.31 -12.56
C SER A 220 -3.93 -0.05 -12.25
N ALA A 221 -4.66 0.59 -13.17
CA ALA A 221 -6.08 0.88 -12.99
C ALA A 221 -6.91 -0.39 -12.83
N SER A 222 -6.67 -1.39 -13.68
CA SER A 222 -7.39 -2.67 -13.62
C SER A 222 -7.07 -3.48 -12.38
N ARG A 223 -5.81 -3.48 -11.94
CA ARG A 223 -5.39 -4.13 -10.68
C ARG A 223 -6.03 -3.47 -9.46
N PHE A 224 -6.09 -2.13 -9.45
CA PHE A 224 -6.76 -1.38 -8.38
C PHE A 224 -8.24 -1.76 -8.29
N VAL A 225 -8.97 -1.76 -9.41
CA VAL A 225 -10.40 -2.13 -9.46
C VAL A 225 -10.62 -3.55 -8.96
N ARG A 226 -9.84 -4.53 -9.45
CA ARG A 226 -9.96 -5.92 -8.99
C ARG A 226 -9.67 -6.09 -7.52
N ALA A 227 -8.58 -5.49 -7.03
CA ALA A 227 -8.21 -5.57 -5.61
C ALA A 227 -9.29 -4.92 -4.72
N ALA A 228 -9.82 -3.76 -5.13
CA ALA A 228 -10.92 -3.09 -4.45
C ALA A 228 -12.18 -3.94 -4.43
N PHE A 229 -12.59 -4.49 -5.58
CA PHE A 229 -13.76 -5.34 -5.68
C PHE A 229 -13.65 -6.58 -4.78
N VAL A 230 -12.53 -7.29 -4.86
CA VAL A 230 -12.29 -8.49 -4.06
C VAL A 230 -12.29 -8.14 -2.57
N LYS A 231 -11.54 -7.11 -2.16
CA LYS A 231 -11.48 -6.69 -0.76
C LYS A 231 -12.84 -6.31 -0.20
N LEU A 232 -13.59 -5.47 -0.91
CA LEU A 232 -14.86 -4.92 -0.42
C LEU A 232 -16.00 -5.97 -0.40
N ASN A 233 -15.87 -7.06 -1.17
CA ASN A 233 -16.83 -8.14 -1.22
C ASN A 233 -16.36 -9.42 -0.53
N SER A 234 -15.18 -9.41 0.10
CA SER A 234 -14.68 -10.53 0.89
C SER A 234 -15.45 -10.65 2.19
N ARG A 235 -15.71 -11.89 2.61
CA ARG A 235 -16.30 -12.21 3.91
C ARG A 235 -15.22 -12.92 4.74
N SER A 236 -14.96 -12.44 5.94
CA SER A 236 -14.11 -13.16 6.87
C SER A 236 -14.91 -14.27 7.57
N ALA A 237 -14.28 -15.43 7.80
CA ALA A 237 -14.85 -16.47 8.62
C ALA A 237 -14.49 -16.22 10.10
N GLU A 238 -15.40 -16.50 11.01
CA GLU A 238 -15.11 -16.45 12.44
C GLU A 238 -14.23 -17.63 12.87
N GLY A 239 -13.26 -17.39 13.78
CA GLY A 239 -12.41 -18.39 14.39
C GLY A 239 -11.10 -18.69 13.62
N GLU A 240 -10.54 -19.89 13.79
CA GLU A 240 -9.25 -20.31 13.23
C GLU A 240 -9.15 -20.25 11.69
N LYS A 241 -10.27 -20.13 11.00
CA LYS A 241 -10.36 -20.00 9.55
C LYS A 241 -10.25 -18.55 9.06
N GLU A 242 -10.08 -17.58 9.94
CA GLU A 242 -9.97 -16.15 9.59
C GLU A 242 -8.81 -15.84 8.63
N CYS A 243 -7.77 -16.65 8.63
CA CYS A 243 -6.60 -16.47 7.76
C CYS A 243 -6.81 -16.90 6.31
N GLN A 244 -8.00 -17.40 5.95
CA GLN A 244 -8.35 -17.72 4.57
C GLN A 244 -9.53 -16.87 4.13
N PRO A 245 -9.32 -15.71 3.50
CA PRO A 245 -10.40 -14.99 2.84
C PRO A 245 -10.97 -15.92 1.77
N VAL A 246 -12.23 -16.31 1.93
CA VAL A 246 -12.93 -17.08 0.92
C VAL A 246 -13.27 -16.14 -0.22
N PHE A 247 -12.35 -16.01 -1.16
CA PHE A 247 -12.62 -15.36 -2.42
C PHE A 247 -13.61 -16.22 -3.21
N PRO A 248 -14.78 -15.72 -3.56
CA PRO A 248 -15.75 -16.51 -4.32
C PRO A 248 -15.23 -17.00 -5.68
N TYR A 249 -14.03 -16.55 -6.09
CA TYR A 249 -13.48 -16.79 -7.43
C TYR A 249 -12.04 -17.34 -7.48
N SER A 250 -11.33 -17.58 -6.38
CA SER A 250 -9.90 -17.88 -6.44
C SER A 250 -9.54 -19.34 -6.23
N ARG A 251 -10.02 -20.27 -7.09
CA ARG A 251 -9.35 -21.58 -7.17
C ARG A 251 -8.32 -21.70 -8.29
N ARG A 252 -7.98 -20.63 -9.02
CA ARG A 252 -7.08 -20.73 -10.20
C ARG A 252 -6.13 -19.56 -10.48
N SER A 253 -5.68 -18.79 -9.51
CA SER A 253 -4.51 -17.96 -9.76
C SER A 253 -3.58 -17.95 -8.54
N GLY A 254 -2.45 -18.62 -8.65
CA GLY A 254 -1.41 -18.71 -7.62
C GLY A 254 -0.73 -17.37 -7.24
N ALA A 255 -1.28 -16.25 -7.67
CA ALA A 255 -0.84 -14.90 -7.30
C ALA A 255 -1.51 -14.38 -6.00
N ALA A 256 -2.69 -14.87 -5.64
CA ALA A 256 -3.41 -14.41 -4.45
C ALA A 256 -2.89 -15.05 -3.15
N GLU A 257 -2.26 -16.21 -3.21
CA GLU A 257 -1.76 -16.92 -2.01
C GLU A 257 -0.51 -16.29 -1.36
N ARG A 258 0.18 -15.38 -2.03
CA ARG A 258 1.39 -14.74 -1.49
C ARG A 258 1.13 -13.36 -0.87
N MET A 259 -0.11 -12.93 -0.74
CA MET A 259 -0.45 -11.56 -0.41
C MET A 259 -0.74 -11.28 1.06
N LEU A 260 -0.68 -12.26 1.93
CA LEU A 260 -1.03 -12.08 3.35
C LEU A 260 0.13 -12.47 4.26
N LEU A 261 0.90 -11.48 4.68
CA LEU A 261 1.73 -11.59 5.87
C LEU A 261 0.85 -11.26 7.10
N SER A 262 0.49 -12.28 7.86
CA SER A 262 -0.26 -12.12 9.10
C SER A 262 0.64 -11.51 10.17
N GLY A 263 0.40 -10.26 10.53
CA GLY A 263 1.01 -9.63 11.69
C GLY A 263 0.27 -10.00 12.97
N ARG A 264 0.47 -11.18 13.52
CA ARG A 264 0.21 -11.42 14.95
C ARG A 264 1.45 -11.00 15.72
N GLY A 265 1.51 -9.74 16.10
CA GLY A 265 2.52 -9.24 17.03
C GLY A 265 2.21 -9.69 18.44
N LYS A 266 2.78 -10.81 18.85
CA LYS A 266 3.27 -11.03 20.21
C LYS A 266 4.77 -11.26 20.08
N ILE A 267 5.51 -10.22 20.27
CA ILE A 267 6.94 -10.26 20.60
C ILE A 267 7.07 -9.86 22.05
#